data_847eff7dc9a4a8ee9ee41ebe15d66e14
#
_entry.id   847eff7dc9a4a8ee9ee41ebe15d66e14
#
_cell.length_a   1.000
_cell.length_b   1.000
_cell.length_c   1.000
_cell.angle_alpha   90.00
_cell.angle_beta   90.00
_cell.angle_gamma   90.00
#
_symmetry.space_group_name_H-M   'P 1'
#
loop_
_entity.id
_entity.type
_entity.pdbx_description
1 polymer ?
#
loop_
_entity_poly.entity_id
_entity_poly.type
_entity_poly.pdbx_seq_one_letter_code
_entity_poly.pdbx_strand_id
1 'polypeptide(L)'
;MERVTGIGGVFFRADEPERLAAWYEQYLGVTSGLRGDMIWQQEAGPTVWAPFPQDTDYFGRPQQQVMVNFRVRNLEAMLAQLRDGGVTPDGEVAEQAGVGRFAHVQDPAGNRIELWEPADD
;
A
#
# COMPACT_ATOMS: atom_id res chain seq x y z
N MET A 1 -26.47 5.63 -16.83
CA MET A 1 -26.03 6.35 -15.63
C MET A 1 -24.52 6.38 -15.58
N GLU A 2 -23.94 7.55 -15.43
CA GLU A 2 -22.51 7.68 -15.31
C GLU A 2 -21.99 7.13 -13.99
N ARG A 3 -20.79 6.58 -14.00
CA ARG A 3 -20.13 6.04 -12.82
C ARG A 3 -18.65 6.39 -12.86
N VAL A 4 -18.04 6.40 -11.68
CA VAL A 4 -16.59 6.46 -11.55
C VAL A 4 -15.99 5.17 -12.10
N THR A 5 -14.91 5.28 -12.90
CA THR A 5 -14.27 4.12 -13.54
C THR A 5 -13.14 3.51 -12.69
N GLY A 6 -12.66 4.26 -11.73
CA GLY A 6 -11.58 3.77 -10.86
C GLY A 6 -10.96 4.91 -10.08
N ILE A 7 -9.93 4.57 -9.32
CA ILE A 7 -9.15 5.55 -8.56
C ILE A 7 -8.11 6.15 -9.48
N GLY A 8 -8.12 7.48 -9.64
CA GLY A 8 -7.17 8.21 -10.47
C GLY A 8 -5.89 8.59 -9.74
N GLY A 9 -5.93 8.60 -8.42
CA GLY A 9 -4.75 8.94 -7.63
C GLY A 9 -5.06 8.92 -6.15
N VAL A 10 -4.00 8.87 -5.35
CA VAL A 10 -4.06 9.00 -3.89
C VAL A 10 -3.09 10.11 -3.52
N PHE A 11 -3.56 11.12 -2.79
CA PHE A 11 -2.75 12.28 -2.41
C PHE A 11 -2.72 12.38 -0.90
N PHE A 12 -1.53 12.55 -0.34
CA PHE A 12 -1.37 12.57 1.11
C PHE A 12 -0.23 13.51 1.48
N ARG A 13 -0.25 13.97 2.74
CA ARG A 13 0.73 14.91 3.25
C ARG A 13 2.01 14.20 3.64
N ALA A 14 3.14 14.86 3.44
CA ALA A 14 4.45 14.38 3.87
C ALA A 14 5.36 15.55 4.16
N ASP A 15 6.21 15.43 5.18
CA ASP A 15 7.21 16.44 5.48
C ASP A 15 8.23 16.58 4.36
N GLU A 16 8.65 15.45 3.79
CA GLU A 16 9.63 15.39 2.72
C GLU A 16 9.06 14.61 1.54
N PRO A 17 8.16 15.24 0.74
CA PRO A 17 7.44 14.51 -0.29
C PRO A 17 8.32 13.88 -1.36
N GLU A 18 9.41 14.54 -1.76
CA GLU A 18 10.30 13.97 -2.77
C GLU A 18 11.02 12.72 -2.26
N ARG A 19 11.47 12.74 -1.03
CA ARG A 19 12.13 11.60 -0.40
C ARG A 19 11.16 10.43 -0.23
N LEU A 20 9.94 10.73 0.18
CA LEU A 20 8.91 9.70 0.34
C LEU A 20 8.53 9.09 -1.02
N ALA A 21 8.38 9.91 -2.05
CA ALA A 21 8.11 9.42 -3.41
C ALA A 21 9.23 8.49 -3.91
N ALA A 22 10.49 8.84 -3.64
CA ALA A 22 11.64 8.01 -4.01
C ALA A 22 11.61 6.65 -3.31
N TRP A 23 11.18 6.60 -2.06
CA TRP A 23 11.04 5.36 -1.30
C TRP A 23 10.00 4.43 -1.93
N TYR A 24 8.83 4.96 -2.29
CA TYR A 24 7.78 4.15 -2.92
C TYR A 24 8.23 3.62 -4.28
N GLU A 25 8.95 4.42 -5.05
CA GLU A 25 9.50 3.96 -6.33
C GLU A 25 10.55 2.87 -6.12
N GLN A 26 11.48 3.08 -5.22
CA GLN A 26 12.60 2.16 -4.99
C GLN A 26 12.14 0.82 -4.43
N TYR A 27 11.25 0.81 -3.45
CA TYR A 27 10.89 -0.39 -2.71
C TYR A 27 9.62 -1.06 -3.18
N LEU A 28 8.70 -0.32 -3.77
CA LEU A 28 7.41 -0.88 -4.18
C LEU A 28 7.14 -0.73 -5.69
N GLY A 29 7.99 0.00 -6.40
CA GLY A 29 7.79 0.20 -7.83
C GLY A 29 6.64 1.15 -8.16
N VAL A 30 6.24 1.98 -7.20
CA VAL A 30 5.15 2.94 -7.39
C VAL A 30 5.74 4.32 -7.70
N THR A 31 5.59 4.77 -8.94
CA THR A 31 6.09 6.08 -9.35
C THR A 31 5.04 7.16 -9.10
N SER A 32 5.49 8.39 -8.80
CA SER A 32 4.56 9.46 -8.45
C SER A 32 3.99 10.18 -9.69
N GLY A 33 4.76 10.26 -10.75
CA GLY A 33 4.39 11.06 -11.91
C GLY A 33 4.55 12.57 -11.72
N LEU A 34 4.95 13.01 -10.52
CA LEU A 34 5.04 14.44 -10.20
C LEU A 34 6.46 14.99 -10.30
N ARG A 35 7.46 14.11 -10.40
CA ARG A 35 8.88 14.47 -10.39
C ARG A 35 9.53 14.25 -11.76
N GLY A 36 8.73 14.27 -12.83
CA GLY A 36 9.22 13.94 -14.16
C GLY A 36 9.31 12.44 -14.44
N ASP A 37 8.98 11.61 -13.45
CA ASP A 37 8.88 10.17 -13.63
C ASP A 37 7.54 9.80 -14.28
N MET A 38 7.44 8.54 -14.70
CA MET A 38 6.22 8.05 -15.35
C MET A 38 5.08 7.91 -14.35
N ILE A 39 3.87 8.21 -14.80
CA ILE A 39 2.66 7.89 -14.03
C ILE A 39 2.55 6.37 -13.90
N TRP A 40 2.30 5.91 -12.69
CA TRP A 40 2.17 4.48 -12.40
C TRP A 40 0.91 3.91 -13.05
N GLN A 41 1.11 2.87 -13.84
CA GLN A 41 0.01 2.15 -14.48
C GLN A 41 -0.30 0.91 -13.65
N GLN A 42 -1.44 0.91 -12.99
CA GLN A 42 -1.86 -0.23 -12.18
C GLN A 42 -2.27 -1.40 -13.08
N GLU A 43 -1.99 -2.62 -12.62
CA GLU A 43 -2.55 -3.80 -13.26
C GLU A 43 -4.03 -3.91 -12.89
N ALA A 44 -4.83 -4.41 -13.82
CA ALA A 44 -6.24 -4.66 -13.55
C ALA A 44 -6.39 -5.70 -12.44
N GLY A 45 -7.36 -5.50 -11.57
CA GLY A 45 -7.60 -6.42 -10.47
C GLY A 45 -8.61 -5.85 -9.48
N PRO A 46 -8.91 -6.63 -8.43
CA PRO A 46 -9.89 -6.21 -7.43
C PRO A 46 -9.37 -5.03 -6.61
N THR A 47 -10.28 -4.12 -6.28
CA THR A 47 -10.00 -2.98 -5.40
C THR A 47 -11.04 -2.96 -4.31
N VAL A 48 -10.59 -2.97 -3.06
CA VAL A 48 -11.46 -2.82 -1.91
C VAL A 48 -11.58 -1.34 -1.60
N TRP A 49 -12.82 -0.88 -1.45
CA TRP A 49 -13.10 0.48 -1.04
C TRP A 49 -14.01 0.41 0.18
N ALA A 50 -13.43 0.50 1.37
CA ALA A 50 -14.15 0.16 2.59
C ALA A 50 -13.95 1.20 3.69
N PRO A 51 -15.04 1.82 4.18
CA PRO A 51 -14.94 2.62 5.40
C PRO A 51 -14.80 1.68 6.61
N PHE A 52 -13.88 2.04 7.49
CA PHE A 52 -13.68 1.36 8.76
C PHE A 52 -14.33 2.16 9.89
N PRO A 53 -14.60 1.54 11.04
CA PRO A 53 -15.10 2.29 12.19
C PRO A 53 -14.15 3.43 12.57
N GLN A 54 -14.71 4.54 13.00
CA GLN A 54 -13.93 5.74 13.34
C GLN A 54 -12.87 5.47 14.40
N ASP A 55 -13.13 4.55 15.31
CA ASP A 55 -12.23 4.19 16.41
C ASP A 55 -11.34 2.99 16.13
N THR A 56 -11.22 2.59 14.86
CA THR A 56 -10.36 1.45 14.50
C THR A 56 -8.91 1.73 14.87
N ASP A 57 -8.21 0.69 15.32
CA ASP A 57 -6.77 0.72 15.53
C ASP A 57 -5.99 0.04 14.40
N TYR A 58 -6.70 -0.40 13.36
CA TYR A 58 -6.09 -1.19 12.28
C TYR A 58 -5.10 -0.40 11.44
N PHE A 59 -5.24 0.93 11.38
CA PHE A 59 -4.36 1.79 10.58
C PHE A 59 -3.07 2.18 11.33
N GLY A 60 -2.87 1.67 12.54
CA GLY A 60 -1.74 2.04 13.37
C GLY A 60 -2.04 3.26 14.23
N ARG A 61 -1.27 4.33 14.06
CA ARG A 61 -1.44 5.53 14.90
C ARG A 61 -2.80 6.22 14.65
N PRO A 62 -3.41 6.83 15.69
CA PRO A 62 -4.73 7.45 15.56
C PRO A 62 -4.80 8.61 14.55
N GLN A 63 -3.68 9.25 14.27
CA GLN A 63 -3.62 10.38 13.33
C GLN A 63 -3.71 9.94 11.88
N GLN A 64 -3.50 8.67 11.60
CA GLN A 64 -3.57 8.15 10.24
C GLN A 64 -5.03 7.89 9.86
N GLN A 65 -5.55 8.70 8.95
CA GLN A 65 -6.95 8.65 8.56
C GLN A 65 -7.26 7.64 7.46
N VAL A 66 -6.23 7.25 6.70
CA VAL A 66 -6.36 6.38 5.54
C VAL A 66 -5.21 5.38 5.57
N MET A 67 -5.52 4.12 5.29
CA MET A 67 -4.48 3.11 5.06
C MET A 67 -4.57 2.65 3.62
N VAL A 68 -3.48 2.81 2.87
CA VAL A 68 -3.42 2.33 1.49
C VAL A 68 -3.02 0.87 1.50
N ASN A 69 -3.75 0.07 0.72
CA ASN A 69 -3.46 -1.34 0.49
C ASN A 69 -2.95 -1.50 -0.94
N PHE A 70 -1.82 -2.17 -1.10
CA PHE A 70 -1.26 -2.48 -2.42
C PHE A 70 -1.37 -3.96 -2.69
N ARG A 71 -1.87 -4.33 -3.87
CA ARG A 71 -1.86 -5.73 -4.30
C ARG A 71 -0.46 -6.13 -4.73
N VAL A 72 -0.07 -7.33 -4.38
CA VAL A 72 1.20 -7.93 -4.82
C VAL A 72 0.92 -9.33 -5.38
N ARG A 73 1.77 -9.82 -6.28
CA ARG A 73 1.63 -11.17 -6.83
C ARG A 73 2.17 -12.22 -5.88
N ASN A 74 3.26 -11.89 -5.20
CA ASN A 74 3.96 -12.81 -4.32
C ASN A 74 4.40 -12.06 -3.07
N LEU A 75 3.64 -12.24 -1.99
CA LEU A 75 3.86 -11.51 -0.76
C LEU A 75 5.21 -11.87 -0.12
N GLU A 76 5.60 -13.15 -0.15
CA GLU A 76 6.88 -13.58 0.43
C GLU A 76 8.05 -12.94 -0.30
N ALA A 77 8.00 -12.90 -1.64
CA ALA A 77 9.05 -12.26 -2.43
C ALA A 77 9.12 -10.75 -2.17
N MET A 78 7.96 -10.09 -2.07
CA MET A 78 7.90 -8.67 -1.76
C MET A 78 8.49 -8.39 -0.38
N LEU A 79 8.15 -9.18 0.62
CA LEU A 79 8.69 -9.00 1.98
C LEU A 79 10.19 -9.25 2.04
N ALA A 80 10.69 -10.24 1.30
CA ALA A 80 12.12 -10.50 1.21
C ALA A 80 12.85 -9.30 0.58
N GLN A 81 12.29 -8.73 -0.48
CA GLN A 81 12.83 -7.53 -1.13
C GLN A 81 12.89 -6.34 -0.17
N LEU A 82 11.85 -6.14 0.61
CA LEU A 82 11.80 -5.07 1.60
C LEU A 82 12.81 -5.28 2.72
N ARG A 83 12.93 -6.52 3.23
CA ARG A 83 13.93 -6.85 4.25
C ARG A 83 15.35 -6.61 3.77
N ASP A 84 15.64 -6.98 2.52
CA ASP A 84 16.96 -6.72 1.93
C ASP A 84 17.28 -5.22 1.87
N GLY A 85 16.26 -4.39 1.74
CA GLY A 85 16.39 -2.93 1.79
C GLY A 85 16.33 -2.34 3.19
N GLY A 86 16.26 -3.18 4.23
CA GLY A 86 16.20 -2.71 5.61
C GLY A 86 14.80 -2.40 6.13
N VAL A 87 13.76 -2.76 5.40
CA VAL A 87 12.37 -2.53 5.82
C VAL A 87 11.83 -3.81 6.47
N THR A 88 11.49 -3.71 7.75
CA THR A 88 10.95 -4.82 8.53
C THR A 88 9.43 -4.76 8.53
N PRO A 89 8.73 -5.90 8.29
CA PRO A 89 7.28 -5.93 8.42
C PRO A 89 6.82 -5.56 9.84
N ASP A 90 5.66 -4.93 9.91
CA ASP A 90 5.00 -4.56 11.14
C ASP A 90 4.01 -5.67 11.51
N GLY A 91 4.46 -6.62 12.32
CA GLY A 91 3.69 -7.79 12.70
C GLY A 91 3.88 -8.97 11.75
N GLU A 92 3.02 -9.96 11.91
CA GLU A 92 3.09 -11.21 11.15
C GLU A 92 2.17 -11.19 9.93
N VAL A 93 2.46 -12.06 8.97
CA VAL A 93 1.58 -12.29 7.83
C VAL A 93 0.30 -12.95 8.32
N ALA A 94 -0.84 -12.38 7.93
CA ALA A 94 -2.15 -12.94 8.22
C ALA A 94 -2.71 -13.58 6.95
N GLU A 95 -3.44 -14.67 7.13
CA GLU A 95 -4.13 -15.34 6.02
C GLU A 95 -5.62 -15.38 6.30
N GLN A 96 -6.41 -15.04 5.30
CA GLN A 96 -7.86 -15.09 5.39
C GLN A 96 -8.40 -15.90 4.20
N ALA A 97 -9.03 -17.02 4.49
CA ALA A 97 -9.54 -17.94 3.46
C ALA A 97 -10.46 -17.20 2.49
N GLY A 98 -10.24 -17.42 1.20
CA GLY A 98 -11.02 -16.79 0.13
C GLY A 98 -10.66 -15.34 -0.16
N VAL A 99 -9.86 -14.70 0.67
CA VAL A 99 -9.47 -13.29 0.50
C VAL A 99 -8.01 -13.14 0.13
N GLY A 100 -7.12 -13.84 0.84
CA GLY A 100 -5.71 -13.83 0.55
C GLY A 100 -4.84 -13.66 1.78
N ARG A 101 -3.62 -13.19 1.53
CA ARG A 101 -2.59 -13.01 2.55
C ARG A 101 -2.25 -11.53 2.68
N PHE A 102 -2.01 -11.09 3.90
CA PHE A 102 -1.79 -9.68 4.22
C PHE A 102 -0.54 -9.49 5.05
N ALA A 103 0.18 -8.42 4.80
CA ALA A 103 1.26 -7.95 5.66
C ALA A 103 1.21 -6.43 5.74
N HIS A 104 1.86 -5.88 6.75
CA HIS A 104 1.92 -4.44 6.95
C HIS A 104 3.36 -4.00 7.05
N VAL A 105 3.66 -2.82 6.52
CA VAL A 105 4.93 -2.14 6.71
C VAL A 105 4.67 -0.66 6.95
N GLN A 106 5.66 0.04 7.46
CA GLN A 106 5.58 1.50 7.60
C GLN A 106 6.50 2.15 6.58
N ASP A 107 6.00 3.22 5.95
CA ASP A 107 6.85 4.04 5.11
C ASP A 107 7.70 4.99 5.97
N PRO A 108 8.68 5.72 5.39
CA PRO A 108 9.54 6.62 6.17
C PRO A 108 8.80 7.75 6.88
N ALA A 109 7.61 8.10 6.45
CA ALA A 109 6.79 9.12 7.10
C ALA A 109 5.96 8.56 8.25
N GLY A 110 6.06 7.25 8.52
CA GLY A 110 5.33 6.57 9.58
C GLY A 110 3.93 6.13 9.17
N ASN A 111 3.59 6.17 7.89
CA ASN A 111 2.31 5.67 7.43
C ASN A 111 2.34 4.14 7.37
N ARG A 112 1.34 3.52 8.00
CA ARG A 112 1.13 2.08 7.89
C ARG A 112 0.48 1.78 6.54
N ILE A 113 1.07 0.88 5.78
CA ILE A 113 0.50 0.41 4.52
C ILE A 113 0.30 -1.10 4.60
N GLU A 114 -0.66 -1.59 3.83
CA GLU A 114 -0.98 -3.02 3.76
C GLU A 114 -0.58 -3.56 2.39
N LEU A 115 0.03 -4.72 2.39
CA LEU A 115 0.38 -5.48 1.19
C LEU A 115 -0.53 -6.69 1.14
N TRP A 116 -1.18 -6.90 0.02
CA TRP A 116 -2.20 -7.94 -0.13
C TRP A 116 -1.91 -8.81 -1.36
N GLU A 117 -1.72 -10.11 -1.11
CA GLU A 117 -1.71 -11.10 -2.17
C GLU A 117 -3.10 -11.72 -2.24
N PRO A 118 -3.92 -11.37 -3.25
CA PRO A 118 -5.27 -11.92 -3.35
C PRO A 118 -5.26 -13.43 -3.48
N ALA A 119 -6.26 -14.08 -2.91
CA ALA A 119 -6.41 -15.52 -3.04
C ALA A 119 -6.69 -15.90 -4.50
N ASP A 120 -6.14 -17.03 -4.91
CA ASP A 120 -6.45 -17.61 -6.21
C ASP A 120 -7.88 -18.16 -6.19
N ASP A 121 -8.54 -18.06 -7.33
CA ASP A 121 -9.89 -18.59 -7.52
C ASP A 121 -9.89 -20.11 -7.70
#